data_c768f54984fe83dec23da847dc072d1a
#
_entry.id   c768f54984fe83dec23da847dc072d1a
#
_cell.length_a   1.000
_cell.length_b   1.000
_cell.length_c   1.000
_cell.angle_alpha   90.00
_cell.angle_beta   90.00
_cell.angle_gamma   90.00
#
_symmetry.space_group_name_H-M   'P 1'
#
loop_
_entity.id
_entity.type
_entity.pdbx_description
1 polymer ?
#
loop_
_entity_poly.entity_id
_entity_poly.type
_entity_poly.pdbx_seq_one_letter_code
_entity_poly.pdbx_strand_id
1 'polypeptide(L)' 'MSKSQLERDIEIKESFCDLLNDIYPTVKIGYSTFTPAEILECCDPIAFSIGLIEHQDYLAELEDET' A
#
# COMPACT_ATOMS: atom_id res chain seq x y z
N MET A 1 -6.65 -21.39 -10.04
CA MET A 1 -6.77 -21.60 -8.61
C MET A 1 -6.78 -20.29 -7.86
N SER A 2 -7.59 -20.20 -6.82
CA SER A 2 -7.68 -18.99 -6.04
C SER A 2 -6.53 -18.90 -5.03
N LYS A 3 -6.05 -17.70 -4.81
CA LYS A 3 -5.02 -17.46 -3.80
C LYS A 3 -5.65 -17.46 -2.43
N SER A 4 -4.86 -17.79 -1.41
CA SER A 4 -5.34 -17.71 -0.04
C SER A 4 -5.60 -16.25 0.32
N GLN A 5 -6.38 -16.02 1.37
CA GLN A 5 -6.66 -14.66 1.83
C GLN A 5 -5.38 -13.95 2.23
N LEU A 6 -4.45 -14.67 2.86
CA LEU A 6 -3.17 -14.11 3.27
C LEU A 6 -2.36 -13.63 2.07
N GLU A 7 -2.31 -14.44 1.01
CA GLU A 7 -1.57 -14.05 -0.20
C GLU A 7 -2.18 -12.81 -0.85
N ARG A 8 -3.50 -12.73 -0.86
CA ARG A 8 -4.19 -11.56 -1.44
C ARG A 8 -3.92 -10.32 -0.60
N ASP A 9 -3.92 -10.44 0.72
CA ASP A 9 -3.64 -9.32 1.61
C ASP A 9 -2.22 -8.80 1.41
N ILE A 10 -1.26 -9.71 1.25
CA ILE A 10 0.13 -9.32 0.99
C ILE A 10 0.25 -8.59 -0.34
N GLU A 11 -0.38 -9.10 -1.38
CA GLU A 11 -0.34 -8.46 -2.70
C GLU A 11 -0.96 -7.08 -2.70
N ILE A 12 -2.08 -6.93 -1.99
CA ILE A 12 -2.77 -5.64 -1.88
C ILE A 12 -1.88 -4.64 -1.15
N LYS A 13 -1.26 -5.06 -0.07
CA LYS A 13 -0.36 -4.20 0.70
C LYS A 13 0.84 -3.77 -0.15
N GLU A 14 1.45 -4.71 -0.85
CA GLU A 14 2.60 -4.40 -1.71
C GLU A 14 2.21 -3.43 -2.82
N SER A 15 1.05 -3.64 -3.44
CA SER A 15 0.55 -2.76 -4.48
C SER A 15 0.30 -1.35 -3.95
N PHE A 16 -0.27 -1.24 -2.76
CA PHE A 16 -0.52 0.05 -2.12
C PHE A 16 0.79 0.75 -1.78
N CYS A 17 1.76 0.02 -1.24
CA CYS A 17 3.07 0.58 -0.92
C CYS A 17 3.79 1.07 -2.18
N ASP A 18 3.73 0.30 -3.26
CA ASP A 18 4.33 0.70 -4.53
C ASP A 18 3.69 1.97 -5.07
N LEU A 19 2.37 2.08 -4.93
CA LEU A 19 1.64 3.27 -5.36
C LEU A 19 2.10 4.49 -4.58
N LEU A 20 2.21 4.39 -3.26
CA LEU A 20 2.66 5.48 -2.41
C LEU A 20 4.08 5.89 -2.76
N ASN A 21 4.95 4.91 -2.99
CA ASN A 21 6.35 5.18 -3.31
C ASN A 21 6.52 5.80 -4.69
N ASP A 22 5.55 5.60 -5.58
CA ASP A 22 5.56 6.18 -6.91
C ASP A 22 5.04 7.62 -6.90
N ILE A 23 4.02 7.89 -6.09
CA ILE A 23 3.38 9.21 -6.02
C ILE A 23 4.24 10.19 -5.22
N TYR A 24 4.82 9.74 -4.12
CA TYR A 24 5.59 10.61 -3.22
C TYR A 24 7.07 10.29 -3.27
N PRO A 25 7.93 11.30 -3.11
CA PRO A 25 9.37 11.08 -3.11
C PRO A 25 9.83 10.39 -1.82
N THR A 26 10.93 9.66 -1.91
CA THR A 26 11.56 9.11 -0.72
C THR A 26 12.13 10.25 0.12
N VAL A 27 12.19 10.02 1.43
CA VAL A 27 12.72 11.02 2.38
C VAL A 27 14.06 10.52 2.90
N LYS A 28 15.08 11.36 2.78
CA LYS A 28 16.41 11.04 3.27
C LYS A 28 16.73 11.92 4.47
N ILE A 29 17.01 11.28 5.59
CA ILE A 29 17.36 11.99 6.82
C ILE A 29 18.70 11.42 7.28
N GLY A 30 19.75 12.23 7.24
CA GLY A 30 21.10 11.78 7.56
C GLY A 30 21.54 10.71 6.58
N TYR A 31 21.86 9.53 7.10
CA TYR A 31 22.27 8.39 6.28
C TYR A 31 21.11 7.41 6.02
N SER A 32 19.92 7.72 6.54
CA SER A 32 18.77 6.84 6.43
C SER A 32 17.83 7.33 5.33
N THR A 33 17.31 6.39 4.57
CA THR A 33 16.32 6.68 3.52
C THR A 33 15.02 5.98 3.90
N PHE A 34 13.92 6.72 3.87
CA PHE A 34 12.60 6.21 4.22
C PHE A 34 11.68 6.31 3.03
N THR A 35 10.93 5.23 2.76
CA THR A 35 9.92 5.26 1.72
C THR A 35 8.65 5.89 2.27
N PRO A 36 7.83 6.53 1.40
CA PRO A 36 6.55 7.09 1.84
C PRO A 36 5.64 6.08 2.54
N ALA A 37 5.62 4.83 2.05
CA ALA A 37 4.82 3.77 2.65
C ALA A 37 5.27 3.47 4.07
N GLU A 38 6.57 3.38 4.30
CA GLU A 38 7.12 3.13 5.64
C GLU A 38 6.78 4.27 6.59
N ILE A 39 6.89 5.50 6.12
CA ILE A 39 6.59 6.67 6.95
C ILE A 39 5.13 6.66 7.36
N LEU A 40 4.23 6.45 6.42
CA LEU A 40 2.80 6.44 6.70
C LEU A 40 2.42 5.32 7.65
N GLU A 41 2.94 4.12 7.43
CA GLU A 41 2.63 2.97 8.28
C GLU A 41 3.12 3.18 9.70
N CYS A 42 4.30 3.76 9.85
CA CYS A 42 4.92 4.00 11.16
C CYS A 42 4.29 5.17 11.91
N CYS A 43 4.07 6.28 11.21
CA CYS A 43 3.66 7.52 11.85
C CYS A 43 2.15 7.68 11.94
N ASP A 44 1.40 7.10 11.01
CA ASP A 44 -0.05 7.18 11.01
C ASP A 44 -0.66 5.86 10.53
N PRO A 45 -0.60 4.82 11.37
CA PRO A 45 -1.08 3.50 10.97
C PRO A 45 -2.58 3.48 10.68
N ILE A 46 -3.35 4.37 11.28
CA ILE A 46 -4.80 4.45 11.03
C ILE A 46 -5.04 4.93 9.60
N ALA A 47 -4.36 6.01 9.20
CA ALA A 47 -4.48 6.52 7.84
C ALA A 47 -3.98 5.48 6.82
N PHE A 48 -2.91 4.77 7.16
CA PHE A 48 -2.40 3.70 6.30
C PHE A 48 -3.45 2.61 6.10
N SER A 49 -4.12 2.20 7.18
CA SER A 49 -5.16 1.17 7.12
C SER A 49 -6.35 1.60 6.29
N ILE A 50 -6.78 2.85 6.44
CA ILE A 50 -7.90 3.40 5.67
C ILE A 50 -7.54 3.42 4.19
N GLY A 51 -6.36 3.92 3.85
CA GLY A 51 -5.88 3.95 2.48
C GLY A 51 -5.77 2.57 1.87
N LEU A 52 -5.33 1.59 2.66
CA LEU A 52 -5.21 0.22 2.21
C LEU A 52 -6.58 -0.37 1.86
N ILE A 53 -7.58 -0.10 2.69
CA ILE A 53 -8.96 -0.56 2.44
C ILE A 53 -9.51 0.07 1.15
N GLU A 54 -9.29 1.37 0.98
CA GLU A 54 -9.73 2.07 -0.23
C GLU A 54 -9.04 1.50 -1.48
N HIS A 55 -7.76 1.20 -1.37
CA HIS A 55 -7.01 0.61 -2.48
C HIS A 55 -7.55 -0.78 -2.82
N GLN A 56 -7.89 -1.56 -1.80
CA GLN A 56 -8.48 -2.88 -1.99
C GLN A 56 -9.81 -2.79 -2.74
N ASP A 57 -10.65 -1.84 -2.38
CA ASP A 57 -11.93 -1.61 -3.04
C ASP A 57 -11.71 -1.19 -4.50
N TYR A 58 -10.73 -0.35 -4.74
CA TYR A 58 -10.39 0.08 -6.10
C TYR A 58 -9.99 -1.11 -6.97
N LEU A 59 -9.14 -1.99 -6.45
CA LEU A 59 -8.70 -3.17 -7.19
C LEU A 59 -9.86 -4.13 -7.46
N ALA A 60 -10.76 -4.26 -6.50
CA ALA A 60 -11.95 -5.11 -6.67
C ALA A 60 -12.86 -4.57 -7.79
N GLU A 61 -13.00 -3.26 -7.86
CA GLU A 61 -13.79 -2.64 -8.93
C GLU A 61 -13.18 -2.89 -10.31
N LEU A 62 -11.86 -2.86 -10.40
CA LEU A 62 -11.19 -3.15 -11.66
C LEU A 62 -11.42 -4.60 -12.11
N GLU A 63 -11.45 -5.52 -11.17
CA GLU A 63 -11.70 -6.93 -11.47
C GLU A 63 -13.14 -7.14 -11.94
N ASP A 64 -14.09 -6.42 -11.36
CA ASP A 64 -15.49 -6.55 -11.71
C ASP A 64 -15.81 -6.02 -13.11
N GLU A 65 -14.98 -5.16 -13.66
CA GLU A 65 -15.21 -4.61 -15.00
C GLU A 65 -14.84 -5.58 -16.11
N THR A 66 -14.15 -6.64 -15.77
CA THR A 66 -13.81 -7.67 -16.75
C THR A 66 -14.83 -8.80 -16.72
#